data_0f2bfb1df08d9efc3b9805e6537dc1e1
#
_entry.id   0f2bfb1df08d9efc3b9805e6537dc1e1
#
_cell.length_a   1.000
_cell.length_b   1.000
_cell.length_c   1.000
_cell.angle_alpha   90.00
_cell.angle_beta   90.00
_cell.angle_gamma   90.00
#
_symmetry.space_group_name_H-M   'P 1'
#
loop_
_entity.id
_entity.type
_entity.pdbx_description
1 polymer ?
#
loop_
_entity_poly.entity_id
_entity_poly.type
_entity_poly.pdbx_seq_one_letter_code
_entity_poly.pdbx_strand_id
1 'polypeptide(L)'
;MNTLEKAGFVIKDASIIYTKALIGMHSNNPCRTALLNESIPFLNTIFVINEVNKKWKELGNEPKGILKHEFATFVLSMKDCNYLECANEIIKYRLKYKYTINEEYILKYLNENDILPLAFDSIVKDYPDEVFRKFEMTGLLVQHGKFNYVYYDFSKYNYEKVKTIINTYKDYSFKTFNNQDEYYNYLSNIDIPWENNETIKNRIVRTKAEVLNITLNDTMTLEEKEIYLDRIFYNQALAKAVAKYDYDLILNELLILSGSVKGESKFHDIPEPLRLEYLLALSIGKKYGLKGLISNIIYNEEGLPLHCAPSSKCDIIYHHIDGSYILEPTMQRGRNQQLNNETTNIVRHMQNEKTTHGVDYRVMMVAPYIHPDVVEFFRFKAINDKVNISTLSIEKTIGLISDSENIKDLNKNYDSIIFDLKTLDVQQFVDKINSFRLIT
;
A
#
# COMPACT_ATOMS: atom_id res chain seq x y z
N MET A 1 1.81 9.28 -20.65
CA MET A 1 3.14 9.34 -20.01
C MET A 1 3.03 10.15 -18.74
N ASN A 2 3.38 9.56 -17.61
CA ASN A 2 3.28 10.17 -16.28
C ASN A 2 4.34 11.29 -16.14
N THR A 3 4.07 12.33 -15.33
CA THR A 3 5.00 13.41 -15.03
C THR A 3 6.37 12.91 -14.54
N LEU A 4 6.39 11.83 -13.77
CA LEU A 4 7.63 11.22 -13.25
C LEU A 4 8.46 10.54 -14.34
N GLU A 5 7.83 9.84 -15.28
CA GLU A 5 8.54 9.25 -16.43
C GLU A 5 9.16 10.31 -17.32
N LYS A 6 8.46 11.45 -17.52
CA LYS A 6 8.99 12.62 -18.24
C LYS A 6 10.18 13.24 -17.52
N ALA A 7 10.22 13.16 -16.18
CA ALA A 7 11.35 13.61 -15.37
C ALA A 7 12.51 12.58 -15.31
N GLY A 8 12.42 11.46 -16.03
CA GLY A 8 13.49 10.46 -16.13
C GLY A 8 13.64 9.52 -14.93
N PHE A 9 12.60 9.37 -14.09
CA PHE A 9 12.65 8.44 -12.98
C PHE A 9 12.56 6.98 -13.46
N VAL A 10 13.54 6.18 -13.06
CA VAL A 10 13.55 4.73 -13.26
C VAL A 10 13.01 4.08 -11.99
N ILE A 11 11.98 3.24 -12.12
CA ILE A 11 11.32 2.58 -10.99
C ILE A 11 12.21 1.46 -10.45
N LYS A 12 13.00 1.76 -9.41
CA LYS A 12 13.73 0.75 -8.61
C LYS A 12 13.09 0.53 -7.25
N ASP A 13 12.65 1.60 -6.59
CA ASP A 13 11.97 1.59 -5.30
C ASP A 13 10.82 2.60 -5.35
N ALA A 14 9.59 2.10 -5.22
CA ALA A 14 8.40 2.94 -5.29
C ALA A 14 8.40 4.01 -4.18
N SER A 15 8.85 3.70 -2.96
CA SER A 15 8.85 4.66 -1.86
C SER A 15 9.80 5.85 -2.10
N ILE A 16 10.94 5.61 -2.72
CA ILE A 16 11.90 6.65 -3.11
C ILE A 16 11.29 7.56 -4.18
N ILE A 17 10.63 6.97 -5.20
CA ILE A 17 9.99 7.74 -6.27
C ILE A 17 8.88 8.62 -5.72
N TYR A 18 8.02 8.06 -4.87
CA TYR A 18 6.98 8.84 -4.21
C TYR A 18 7.56 9.95 -3.33
N THR A 19 8.63 9.65 -2.59
CA THR A 19 9.30 10.65 -1.74
C THR A 19 9.85 11.81 -2.59
N LYS A 20 10.56 11.53 -3.68
CA LYS A 20 11.04 12.56 -4.62
C LYS A 20 9.89 13.37 -5.20
N ALA A 21 8.87 12.70 -5.71
CA ALA A 21 7.71 13.34 -6.29
C ALA A 21 7.01 14.29 -5.31
N LEU A 22 6.83 13.86 -4.07
CA LEU A 22 6.13 14.65 -3.04
C LEU A 22 6.97 15.78 -2.48
N ILE A 23 8.29 15.60 -2.32
CA ILE A 23 9.22 16.70 -1.97
C ILE A 23 9.21 17.76 -3.06
N GLY A 24 9.17 17.35 -4.32
CA GLY A 24 9.16 18.25 -5.46
C GLY A 24 7.78 18.82 -5.81
N MET A 25 6.71 18.34 -5.18
CA MET A 25 5.34 18.77 -5.50
C MET A 25 5.03 20.12 -4.86
N HIS A 26 5.35 21.20 -5.58
CA HIS A 26 4.87 22.53 -5.28
C HIS A 26 3.38 22.65 -5.62
N SER A 27 2.59 23.32 -4.79
CA SER A 27 1.15 23.49 -4.99
C SER A 27 0.83 24.19 -6.31
N ASN A 28 1.62 25.20 -6.64
CA ASN A 28 1.58 25.89 -7.93
C ASN A 28 2.78 25.43 -8.77
N ASN A 29 2.53 24.64 -9.80
CA ASN A 29 3.54 24.14 -10.72
C ASN A 29 2.97 24.01 -12.14
N PRO A 30 3.80 24.00 -13.21
CA PRO A 30 3.35 24.01 -14.60
C PRO A 30 2.48 22.82 -15.04
N CYS A 31 2.36 21.78 -14.21
CA CYS A 31 1.53 20.61 -14.48
C CYS A 31 0.16 20.68 -13.79
N ARG A 32 -0.11 21.73 -13.00
CA ARG A 32 -1.37 21.98 -12.30
C ARG A 32 -1.93 23.34 -12.66
N THR A 33 -3.19 23.38 -13.00
CA THR A 33 -3.82 24.60 -13.53
C THR A 33 -4.56 25.45 -12.48
N ALA A 34 -4.56 25.11 -11.19
CA ALA A 34 -5.61 25.63 -10.36
C ALA A 34 -5.29 26.15 -8.95
N LEU A 35 -4.07 26.17 -8.46
CA LEU A 35 -3.84 26.65 -7.10
C LEU A 35 -2.77 27.73 -7.05
N LEU A 36 -3.20 28.90 -6.53
CA LEU A 36 -2.31 30.07 -6.32
C LEU A 36 -1.49 29.98 -5.02
N ASN A 37 -1.40 28.81 -4.39
CA ASN A 37 -0.69 28.62 -3.13
C ASN A 37 0.80 28.42 -3.36
N GLU A 38 1.60 29.04 -2.50
CA GLU A 38 3.06 28.93 -2.48
C GLU A 38 3.53 27.92 -1.44
N SER A 39 2.93 26.72 -1.43
CA SER A 39 3.17 25.67 -0.44
C SER A 39 3.79 24.41 -1.06
N ILE A 40 4.43 23.60 -0.21
CA ILE A 40 4.89 22.24 -0.53
C ILE A 40 4.22 21.30 0.47
N PRO A 41 3.03 20.76 0.16
CA PRO A 41 2.16 20.11 1.16
C PRO A 41 2.82 18.97 1.93
N PHE A 42 3.66 18.17 1.28
CA PHE A 42 4.33 17.05 1.92
C PHE A 42 5.38 17.52 2.93
N LEU A 43 6.25 18.45 2.55
CA LEU A 43 7.24 19.01 3.48
C LEU A 43 6.55 19.79 4.60
N ASN A 44 5.54 20.62 4.29
CA ASN A 44 4.74 21.28 5.30
C ASN A 44 4.22 20.29 6.34
N THR A 45 3.67 19.14 5.90
CA THR A 45 3.16 18.11 6.82
C THR A 45 4.26 17.55 7.71
N ILE A 46 5.42 17.19 7.15
CA ILE A 46 6.55 16.67 7.94
C ILE A 46 7.01 17.69 8.99
N PHE A 47 7.19 18.94 8.58
CA PHE A 47 7.68 19.98 9.48
C PHE A 47 6.65 20.39 10.53
N VAL A 48 5.36 20.44 10.17
CA VAL A 48 4.27 20.69 11.14
C VAL A 48 4.20 19.58 12.19
N ILE A 49 4.21 18.30 11.76
CA ILE A 49 4.22 17.17 12.72
C ILE A 49 5.41 17.25 13.67
N ASN A 50 6.60 17.52 13.12
CA ASN A 50 7.82 17.65 13.93
C ASN A 50 7.71 18.75 14.96
N GLU A 51 7.23 19.92 14.59
CA GLU A 51 7.13 21.08 15.47
C GLU A 51 5.98 20.93 16.50
N VAL A 52 4.84 20.36 16.08
CA VAL A 52 3.73 20.03 16.98
C VAL A 52 4.17 19.03 18.05
N ASN A 53 4.86 17.95 17.65
CA ASN A 53 5.37 16.95 18.58
C ASN A 53 6.35 17.56 19.58
N LYS A 54 7.27 18.43 19.12
CA LYS A 54 8.23 19.12 19.96
C LYS A 54 7.52 20.03 20.98
N LYS A 55 6.67 20.94 20.52
CA LYS A 55 5.94 21.89 21.39
C LYS A 55 5.00 21.18 22.36
N TRP A 56 4.33 20.12 21.91
CA TRP A 56 3.43 19.33 22.75
C TRP A 56 4.18 18.64 23.89
N LYS A 57 5.39 18.14 23.61
CA LYS A 57 6.30 17.56 24.60
C LYS A 57 6.82 18.61 25.60
N GLU A 58 7.17 19.81 25.12
CA GLU A 58 7.60 20.94 25.98
C GLU A 58 6.50 21.36 26.97
N LEU A 59 5.23 21.18 26.63
CA LEU A 59 4.08 21.39 27.51
C LEU A 59 3.78 20.21 28.45
N GLY A 60 4.67 19.18 28.49
CA GLY A 60 4.52 18.03 29.38
C GLY A 60 3.57 16.94 28.88
N ASN A 61 3.19 16.98 27.61
CA ASN A 61 2.29 15.98 27.01
C ASN A 61 3.06 14.97 26.15
N GLU A 62 2.46 13.78 25.94
CA GLU A 62 3.01 12.81 25.01
C GLU A 62 2.78 13.23 23.54
N PRO A 63 3.84 13.25 22.72
CA PRO A 63 3.70 13.50 21.28
C PRO A 63 2.84 12.44 20.60
N LYS A 64 1.93 12.87 19.74
CA LYS A 64 1.01 12.00 18.98
C LYS A 64 0.82 12.46 17.53
N GLY A 65 1.78 13.18 16.96
CA GLY A 65 1.60 13.74 15.63
C GLY A 65 0.45 14.75 15.57
N ILE A 66 -0.32 14.74 14.48
CA ILE A 66 -1.48 15.62 14.26
C ILE A 66 -2.75 14.78 14.02
N LEU A 67 -3.88 15.25 14.52
CA LEU A 67 -5.16 14.59 14.31
C LEU A 67 -5.66 14.82 12.88
N LYS A 68 -6.46 13.90 12.36
CA LYS A 68 -7.02 13.97 11.02
C LYS A 68 -7.72 15.30 10.74
N HIS A 69 -8.56 15.78 11.66
CA HIS A 69 -9.24 17.07 11.52
C HIS A 69 -8.27 18.26 11.64
N GLU A 70 -7.19 18.16 12.42
CA GLU A 70 -6.16 19.20 12.48
C GLU A 70 -5.37 19.26 11.15
N PHE A 71 -5.04 18.11 10.60
CA PHE A 71 -4.42 18.03 9.28
C PHE A 71 -5.29 18.69 8.21
N ALA A 72 -6.59 18.34 8.19
CA ALA A 72 -7.56 18.91 7.26
C ALA A 72 -7.69 20.44 7.40
N THR A 73 -7.81 20.90 8.66
CA THR A 73 -8.09 22.31 8.95
C THR A 73 -6.88 23.20 8.78
N PHE A 74 -5.73 22.79 9.32
CA PHE A 74 -4.56 23.67 9.42
C PHE A 74 -3.50 23.40 8.36
N VAL A 75 -3.18 22.12 8.10
CA VAL A 75 -2.08 21.77 7.19
C VAL A 75 -2.50 21.85 5.73
N LEU A 76 -3.65 21.29 5.38
CA LEU A 76 -4.15 21.34 3.99
C LEU A 76 -4.60 22.76 3.57
N SER A 77 -4.86 23.64 4.54
CA SER A 77 -5.21 25.04 4.27
C SER A 77 -4.03 25.99 4.15
N MET A 78 -2.79 25.50 4.38
CA MET A 78 -1.59 26.33 4.28
C MET A 78 -1.43 26.89 2.86
N LYS A 79 -1.27 28.21 2.78
CA LYS A 79 -1.05 28.92 1.52
C LYS A 79 0.44 29.13 1.21
N ASP A 80 1.33 28.88 2.16
CA ASP A 80 2.77 29.06 2.10
C ASP A 80 3.54 27.93 2.80
N CYS A 81 4.83 28.13 3.07
CA CYS A 81 5.68 27.17 3.78
C CYS A 81 5.90 27.54 5.26
N ASN A 82 5.03 28.36 5.88
CA ASN A 82 5.16 28.79 7.27
C ASN A 82 4.63 27.73 8.25
N TYR A 83 5.32 26.59 8.32
CA TYR A 83 4.93 25.46 9.19
C TYR A 83 4.96 25.82 10.69
N LEU A 84 5.76 26.81 11.11
CA LEU A 84 5.84 27.25 12.52
C LEU A 84 4.53 27.91 12.98
N GLU A 85 3.92 28.74 12.14
CA GLU A 85 2.63 29.35 12.42
C GLU A 85 1.52 28.30 12.46
N CYS A 86 1.47 27.42 11.46
CA CYS A 86 0.53 26.32 11.44
C CYS A 86 0.61 25.43 12.70
N ALA A 87 1.83 25.08 13.13
CA ALA A 87 2.03 24.31 14.36
C ALA A 87 1.52 25.07 15.60
N ASN A 88 1.71 26.40 15.67
CA ASN A 88 1.19 27.21 16.76
C ASN A 88 -0.34 27.23 16.79
N GLU A 89 -1.00 27.31 15.64
CA GLU A 89 -2.47 27.26 15.57
C GLU A 89 -3.00 25.89 16.04
N ILE A 90 -2.36 24.79 15.65
CA ILE A 90 -2.71 23.46 16.15
C ILE A 90 -2.55 23.39 17.68
N ILE A 91 -1.46 23.90 18.23
CA ILE A 91 -1.24 23.91 19.69
C ILE A 91 -2.30 24.76 20.40
N LYS A 92 -2.64 25.97 19.89
CA LYS A 92 -3.71 26.80 20.43
C LYS A 92 -5.06 26.07 20.40
N TYR A 93 -5.38 25.42 19.30
CA TYR A 93 -6.59 24.61 19.16
C TYR A 93 -6.65 23.51 20.24
N ARG A 94 -5.57 22.73 20.39
CA ARG A 94 -5.47 21.65 21.40
C ARG A 94 -5.60 22.13 22.82
N LEU A 95 -5.00 23.26 23.17
CA LEU A 95 -5.10 23.83 24.50
C LEU A 95 -6.55 24.21 24.86
N LYS A 96 -7.33 24.64 23.85
CA LYS A 96 -8.73 25.06 24.05
C LYS A 96 -9.71 23.88 23.96
N TYR A 97 -9.57 23.04 22.95
CA TYR A 97 -10.55 21.99 22.60
C TYR A 97 -10.04 20.57 22.86
N LYS A 98 -8.80 20.43 23.33
CA LYS A 98 -8.09 19.14 23.46
C LYS A 98 -8.06 18.41 22.11
N TYR A 99 -8.56 17.17 22.07
CA TYR A 99 -8.60 16.35 20.87
C TYR A 99 -10.01 16.25 20.26
N THR A 100 -10.94 17.13 20.67
CA THR A 100 -12.32 17.11 20.18
C THR A 100 -12.48 17.95 18.92
N ILE A 101 -13.32 17.50 18.00
CA ILE A 101 -13.69 18.25 16.80
C ILE A 101 -14.65 19.37 17.23
N ASN A 102 -14.30 20.62 16.92
CA ASN A 102 -15.19 21.75 17.08
C ASN A 102 -15.54 22.32 15.69
N GLU A 103 -16.73 21.95 15.18
CA GLU A 103 -17.19 22.30 13.84
C GLU A 103 -17.25 23.81 13.62
N GLU A 104 -17.82 24.55 14.57
CA GLU A 104 -17.96 26.02 14.47
C GLU A 104 -16.57 26.69 14.32
N TYR A 105 -15.60 26.28 15.11
CA TYR A 105 -14.25 26.82 15.03
C TYR A 105 -13.58 26.47 13.69
N ILE A 106 -13.71 25.22 13.24
CA ILE A 106 -13.10 24.76 12.00
C ILE A 106 -13.69 25.52 10.81
N LEU A 107 -15.00 25.63 10.72
CA LEU A 107 -15.68 26.36 9.63
C LEU A 107 -15.30 27.85 9.64
N LYS A 108 -15.24 28.46 10.82
CA LYS A 108 -14.79 29.84 10.96
C LYS A 108 -13.35 30.02 10.48
N TYR A 109 -12.42 29.14 10.91
CA TYR A 109 -11.02 29.20 10.49
C TYR A 109 -10.86 29.04 8.98
N LEU A 110 -11.58 28.11 8.36
CA LEU A 110 -11.52 27.88 6.92
C LEU A 110 -12.09 29.08 6.14
N ASN A 111 -13.20 29.68 6.61
CA ASN A 111 -13.77 30.88 6.00
C ASN A 111 -12.83 32.10 6.09
N GLU A 112 -12.16 32.29 7.23
CA GLU A 112 -11.16 33.36 7.43
C GLU A 112 -9.93 33.18 6.53
N ASN A 113 -9.66 31.95 6.06
CA ASN A 113 -8.58 31.62 5.15
C ASN A 113 -9.02 31.48 3.68
N ASP A 114 -10.19 31.97 3.29
CA ASP A 114 -10.74 31.93 1.92
C ASP A 114 -10.84 30.53 1.32
N ILE A 115 -11.07 29.52 2.15
CA ILE A 115 -11.31 28.18 1.66
C ILE A 115 -12.79 28.05 1.33
N LEU A 116 -13.08 27.66 0.08
CA LEU A 116 -14.43 27.55 -0.44
C LEU A 116 -15.31 26.66 0.47
N PRO A 117 -16.60 27.02 0.62
CA PRO A 117 -17.52 26.26 1.45
C PRO A 117 -17.73 24.85 0.85
N LEU A 118 -17.08 23.88 1.45
CA LEU A 118 -17.29 22.46 1.22
C LEU A 118 -18.16 21.91 2.35
N ALA A 119 -18.81 20.76 2.12
CA ALA A 119 -19.48 20.08 3.20
C ALA A 119 -18.47 19.71 4.30
N PHE A 120 -18.81 19.99 5.56
CA PHE A 120 -17.90 19.76 6.70
C PHE A 120 -17.35 18.33 6.73
N ASP A 121 -18.20 17.34 6.49
CA ASP A 121 -17.81 15.94 6.44
C ASP A 121 -16.75 15.66 5.36
N SER A 122 -16.89 16.22 4.18
CA SER A 122 -15.89 16.07 3.12
C SER A 122 -14.54 16.69 3.50
N ILE A 123 -14.55 17.84 4.18
CA ILE A 123 -13.33 18.51 4.65
C ILE A 123 -12.58 17.65 5.66
N VAL A 124 -13.27 17.11 6.66
CA VAL A 124 -12.64 16.43 7.80
C VAL A 124 -12.48 14.93 7.62
N LYS A 125 -13.18 14.31 6.65
CA LYS A 125 -13.17 12.85 6.43
C LYS A 125 -12.53 12.47 5.09
N ASP A 126 -13.03 12.99 3.97
CA ASP A 126 -12.67 12.46 2.64
C ASP A 126 -11.33 13.00 2.13
N TYR A 127 -11.17 14.32 2.09
CA TYR A 127 -9.95 14.96 1.57
C TYR A 127 -8.67 14.59 2.35
N PRO A 128 -8.68 14.58 3.70
CA PRO A 128 -7.49 14.17 4.46
C PRO A 128 -7.03 12.77 4.13
N ASP A 129 -7.96 11.82 3.99
CA ASP A 129 -7.63 10.42 3.70
C ASP A 129 -7.00 10.28 2.32
N GLU A 130 -7.56 10.93 1.29
CA GLU A 130 -7.00 10.89 -0.06
C GLU A 130 -5.58 11.46 -0.12
N VAL A 131 -5.34 12.60 0.54
CA VAL A 131 -4.04 13.25 0.53
C VAL A 131 -3.04 12.47 1.38
N PHE A 132 -3.41 12.11 2.61
CA PHE A 132 -2.50 11.45 3.54
C PHE A 132 -2.08 10.07 3.03
N ARG A 133 -2.99 9.34 2.40
CA ARG A 133 -2.65 8.08 1.75
C ARG A 133 -1.49 8.20 0.76
N LYS A 134 -1.46 9.28 -0.04
CA LYS A 134 -0.32 9.53 -0.96
C LYS A 134 0.98 9.77 -0.18
N PHE A 135 0.89 10.39 1.00
CA PHE A 135 2.04 10.62 1.87
C PHE A 135 2.53 9.33 2.54
N GLU A 136 1.62 8.45 2.96
CA GLU A 136 1.96 7.13 3.49
C GLU A 136 2.75 6.27 2.49
N MET A 137 2.53 6.43 1.18
CA MET A 137 3.26 5.70 0.13
C MET A 137 4.79 5.93 0.16
N THR A 138 5.25 6.97 0.86
CA THR A 138 6.69 7.19 1.13
C THR A 138 7.25 6.25 2.20
N GLY A 139 6.38 5.65 3.01
CA GLY A 139 6.75 4.90 4.21
C GLY A 139 7.30 5.78 5.35
N LEU A 140 7.31 7.12 5.22
CA LEU A 140 7.82 8.04 6.24
C LEU A 140 6.74 8.44 7.26
N LEU A 141 5.49 8.47 6.84
CA LEU A 141 4.32 8.84 7.63
C LEU A 141 3.40 7.63 7.80
N VAL A 142 2.67 7.57 8.90
CA VAL A 142 1.76 6.48 9.24
C VAL A 142 0.48 7.04 9.85
N GLN A 143 -0.65 6.49 9.43
CA GLN A 143 -1.93 6.72 10.07
C GLN A 143 -2.11 5.76 11.25
N HIS A 144 -2.45 6.29 12.41
CA HIS A 144 -2.76 5.54 13.63
C HIS A 144 -4.18 5.81 14.11
N GLY A 145 -4.66 4.93 14.96
CA GLY A 145 -5.95 5.09 15.62
C GLY A 145 -7.14 4.55 14.81
N LYS A 146 -8.35 4.84 15.31
CA LYS A 146 -9.62 4.39 14.74
C LYS A 146 -10.72 5.40 15.02
N PHE A 147 -11.72 5.45 14.14
CA PHE A 147 -12.89 6.32 14.24
C PHE A 147 -12.52 7.80 14.41
N ASN A 148 -12.98 8.46 15.46
CA ASN A 148 -12.77 9.89 15.73
C ASN A 148 -11.36 10.22 16.26
N TYR A 149 -10.52 9.22 16.51
CA TYR A 149 -9.14 9.36 17.00
C TYR A 149 -8.12 8.88 15.98
N VAL A 150 -8.29 9.30 14.74
CA VAL A 150 -7.28 9.10 13.70
C VAL A 150 -6.26 10.22 13.80
N TYR A 151 -4.98 9.87 13.87
CA TYR A 151 -3.87 10.80 13.87
C TYR A 151 -2.75 10.34 12.94
N TYR A 152 -1.98 11.28 12.49
CA TYR A 152 -0.90 11.13 11.54
C TYR A 152 0.42 11.44 12.21
N ASP A 153 1.36 10.51 12.17
CA ASP A 153 2.67 10.67 12.80
C ASP A 153 3.77 10.03 11.95
N PHE A 154 4.98 10.12 12.40
CA PHE A 154 6.14 9.51 11.76
C PHE A 154 6.18 7.99 11.94
N SER A 155 6.61 7.28 10.88
CA SER A 155 6.96 5.87 10.99
C SER A 155 8.12 5.69 11.97
N LYS A 156 7.93 4.84 12.97
CA LYS A 156 8.98 4.46 13.91
C LYS A 156 10.07 3.66 13.20
N TYR A 157 9.67 2.79 12.29
CA TYR A 157 10.57 1.94 11.52
C TYR A 157 11.46 2.76 10.57
N ASN A 158 10.94 3.82 9.97
CA ASN A 158 11.66 4.70 9.06
C ASN A 158 12.03 6.06 9.70
N TYR A 159 12.01 6.18 11.03
CA TYR A 159 12.21 7.46 11.72
C TYR A 159 13.55 8.11 11.39
N GLU A 160 14.60 7.33 11.14
CA GLU A 160 15.89 7.89 10.75
C GLU A 160 15.87 8.49 9.33
N LYS A 161 15.06 7.93 8.40
CA LYS A 161 14.80 8.57 7.10
C LYS A 161 14.06 9.90 7.29
N VAL A 162 13.07 9.96 8.19
CA VAL A 162 12.35 11.21 8.52
C VAL A 162 13.29 12.28 9.06
N LYS A 163 14.13 11.96 10.04
CA LYS A 163 15.14 12.91 10.56
C LYS A 163 16.06 13.41 9.47
N THR A 164 16.43 12.55 8.56
CA THR A 164 17.30 12.92 7.44
C THR A 164 16.62 13.92 6.51
N ILE A 165 15.32 13.72 6.19
CA ILE A 165 14.52 14.70 5.42
C ILE A 165 14.44 16.03 6.17
N ILE A 166 14.10 16.02 7.45
CA ILE A 166 14.01 17.25 8.27
C ILE A 166 15.33 18.02 8.25
N ASN A 167 16.46 17.33 8.41
CA ASN A 167 17.77 17.99 8.40
C ASN A 167 18.16 18.54 7.03
N THR A 168 17.85 17.81 5.96
CA THR A 168 18.21 18.19 4.59
C THR A 168 17.34 19.34 4.08
N TYR A 169 16.07 19.34 4.41
CA TYR A 169 15.10 20.30 3.90
C TYR A 169 14.66 21.35 4.94
N LYS A 170 15.45 21.58 6.00
CA LYS A 170 15.11 22.53 7.07
C LYS A 170 14.82 23.95 6.59
N ASP A 171 15.45 24.37 5.50
CA ASP A 171 15.34 25.70 4.90
C ASP A 171 14.54 25.65 3.56
N TYR A 172 13.62 24.70 3.43
CA TYR A 172 12.83 24.55 2.21
C TYR A 172 11.94 25.78 1.97
N SER A 173 11.78 26.12 0.71
CA SER A 173 10.94 27.22 0.28
C SER A 173 10.25 26.91 -1.04
N PHE A 174 9.12 27.54 -1.26
CA PHE A 174 8.41 27.47 -2.52
C PHE A 174 9.28 27.99 -3.68
N LYS A 175 9.15 27.34 -4.84
CA LYS A 175 9.83 27.73 -6.09
C LYS A 175 8.80 27.92 -7.21
N THR A 176 9.02 28.92 -8.04
CA THR A 176 8.28 29.13 -9.29
C THR A 176 9.03 28.50 -10.45
N PHE A 177 8.31 28.04 -11.45
CA PHE A 177 8.85 27.41 -12.66
C PHE A 177 8.23 28.07 -13.89
N ASN A 178 9.06 28.43 -14.88
CA ASN A 178 8.59 29.11 -16.08
C ASN A 178 7.85 28.17 -17.05
N ASN A 179 8.19 26.89 -17.04
CA ASN A 179 7.60 25.87 -17.92
C ASN A 179 7.75 24.46 -17.35
N GLN A 180 7.14 23.48 -18.02
CA GLN A 180 7.18 22.08 -17.61
C GLN A 180 8.58 21.47 -17.66
N ASP A 181 9.43 21.85 -18.60
CA ASP A 181 10.77 21.29 -18.75
C ASP A 181 11.67 21.71 -17.58
N GLU A 182 11.58 22.95 -17.14
CA GLU A 182 12.26 23.43 -15.93
C GLU A 182 11.79 22.66 -14.69
N TYR A 183 10.48 22.45 -14.57
CA TYR A 183 9.92 21.68 -13.46
C TYR A 183 10.35 20.21 -13.49
N TYR A 184 10.37 19.55 -14.66
CA TYR A 184 10.85 18.18 -14.78
C TYR A 184 12.34 18.06 -14.45
N ASN A 185 13.15 19.02 -14.90
CA ASN A 185 14.56 19.08 -14.53
C ASN A 185 14.75 19.27 -13.02
N TYR A 186 13.94 20.10 -12.39
CA TYR A 186 13.94 20.23 -10.93
C TYR A 186 13.58 18.91 -10.24
N LEU A 187 12.51 18.24 -10.65
CA LEU A 187 12.09 16.94 -10.08
C LEU A 187 13.18 15.87 -10.20
N SER A 188 13.86 15.81 -11.35
CA SER A 188 14.93 14.82 -11.59
C SER A 188 16.16 15.03 -10.70
N ASN A 189 16.37 16.25 -10.22
CA ASN A 189 17.50 16.63 -9.36
C ASN A 189 17.15 16.68 -7.86
N ILE A 190 15.96 16.21 -7.46
CA ILE A 190 15.62 16.09 -6.04
C ILE A 190 16.52 15.05 -5.38
N ASP A 191 17.26 15.50 -4.37
CA ASP A 191 18.15 14.62 -3.60
C ASP A 191 17.38 13.84 -2.52
N ILE A 192 17.64 12.54 -2.48
CA ILE A 192 17.24 11.68 -1.37
C ILE A 192 18.53 11.24 -0.67
N PRO A 193 18.84 11.82 0.49
CA PRO A 193 20.18 11.72 1.07
C PRO A 193 20.68 10.30 1.31
N TRP A 194 19.78 9.34 1.53
CA TRP A 194 20.16 7.95 1.74
C TRP A 194 20.38 7.14 0.45
N GLU A 195 20.08 7.69 -0.74
CA GLU A 195 20.38 6.97 -1.99
C GLU A 195 21.88 6.80 -2.24
N ASN A 196 22.66 7.84 -1.92
CA ASN A 196 24.09 7.91 -2.29
C ASN A 196 25.03 8.05 -1.09
N ASN A 197 24.55 7.95 0.15
CA ASN A 197 25.35 8.15 1.34
C ASN A 197 25.33 6.90 2.25
N GLU A 198 26.43 6.14 2.21
CA GLU A 198 26.57 4.90 2.99
C GLU A 198 26.48 5.15 4.51
N THR A 199 27.00 6.26 5.01
CA THR A 199 26.90 6.57 6.44
C THR A 199 25.45 6.72 6.88
N ILE A 200 24.62 7.39 6.06
CA ILE A 200 23.20 7.53 6.31
C ILE A 200 22.50 6.17 6.18
N LYS A 201 22.81 5.37 5.16
CA LYS A 201 22.27 4.01 5.01
C LYS A 201 22.58 3.14 6.22
N ASN A 202 23.82 3.15 6.69
CA ASN A 202 24.23 2.40 7.89
C ASN A 202 23.40 2.80 9.11
N ARG A 203 23.19 4.10 9.32
CA ARG A 203 22.40 4.60 10.44
C ARG A 203 20.93 4.18 10.33
N ILE A 204 20.34 4.20 9.13
CA ILE A 204 18.99 3.73 8.86
C ILE A 204 18.86 2.24 9.17
N VAL A 205 19.77 1.41 8.63
CA VAL A 205 19.78 -0.04 8.86
C VAL A 205 19.90 -0.39 10.34
N ARG A 206 20.78 0.32 11.07
CA ARG A 206 20.93 0.14 12.51
C ARG A 206 19.65 0.48 13.26
N THR A 207 19.03 1.61 12.98
CA THR A 207 17.78 2.04 13.63
C THR A 207 16.64 1.06 13.33
N LYS A 208 16.52 0.60 12.08
CA LYS A 208 15.54 -0.46 11.71
C LYS A 208 15.76 -1.74 12.52
N ALA A 209 17.01 -2.18 12.68
CA ALA A 209 17.34 -3.37 13.46
C ALA A 209 17.01 -3.19 14.96
N GLU A 210 17.29 -2.02 15.53
CA GLU A 210 16.94 -1.67 16.91
C GLU A 210 15.41 -1.70 17.13
N VAL A 211 14.62 -1.12 16.23
CA VAL A 211 13.14 -1.13 16.28
C VAL A 211 12.57 -2.55 16.24
N LEU A 212 13.20 -3.44 15.47
CA LEU A 212 12.76 -4.84 15.35
C LEU A 212 13.35 -5.76 16.41
N ASN A 213 14.28 -5.28 17.25
CA ASN A 213 15.09 -6.11 18.18
C ASN A 213 15.86 -7.24 17.48
N ILE A 214 16.46 -6.94 16.32
CA ILE A 214 17.19 -7.91 15.49
C ILE A 214 18.70 -7.63 15.59
N THR A 215 19.48 -8.69 15.82
CA THR A 215 20.94 -8.66 15.66
C THR A 215 21.27 -9.04 14.22
N LEU A 216 21.99 -8.14 13.53
CA LEU A 216 22.39 -8.36 12.14
C LEU A 216 23.69 -9.14 12.06
N ASN A 217 23.83 -9.96 11.01
CA ASN A 217 25.09 -10.63 10.72
C ASN A 217 26.05 -9.66 10.02
N ASP A 218 27.29 -9.60 10.49
CA ASP A 218 28.32 -8.71 9.94
C ASP A 218 28.78 -9.08 8.53
N THR A 219 28.54 -10.32 8.09
CA THR A 219 28.90 -10.78 6.74
C THR A 219 27.95 -10.28 5.66
N MET A 220 26.78 -9.74 6.01
CA MET A 220 25.80 -9.21 5.08
C MET A 220 26.19 -7.81 4.63
N THR A 221 25.98 -7.52 3.34
CA THR A 221 26.06 -6.16 2.79
C THR A 221 24.94 -5.27 3.36
N LEU A 222 25.05 -3.96 3.21
CA LEU A 222 24.01 -3.04 3.67
C LEU A 222 22.66 -3.28 2.98
N GLU A 223 22.69 -3.58 1.69
CA GLU A 223 21.49 -3.87 0.91
C GLU A 223 20.82 -5.18 1.39
N GLU A 224 21.61 -6.24 1.60
CA GLU A 224 21.09 -7.49 2.15
C GLU A 224 20.50 -7.31 3.55
N LYS A 225 21.13 -6.50 4.40
CA LYS A 225 20.61 -6.17 5.73
C LYS A 225 19.28 -5.41 5.64
N GLU A 226 19.15 -4.44 4.75
CA GLU A 226 17.92 -3.68 4.56
C GLU A 226 16.78 -4.58 4.06
N ILE A 227 17.01 -5.39 3.02
CA ILE A 227 16.05 -6.37 2.49
C ILE A 227 15.60 -7.36 3.58
N TYR A 228 16.54 -7.85 4.39
CA TYR A 228 16.26 -8.78 5.48
C TYR A 228 15.36 -8.15 6.56
N LEU A 229 15.66 -6.92 6.97
CA LEU A 229 14.88 -6.17 7.96
C LEU A 229 13.49 -5.82 7.43
N ASP A 230 13.38 -5.37 6.18
CA ASP A 230 12.09 -5.02 5.56
C ASP A 230 11.21 -6.27 5.45
N ARG A 231 11.78 -7.44 5.14
CA ARG A 231 11.04 -8.71 5.13
C ARG A 231 10.49 -9.07 6.53
N ILE A 232 11.29 -8.92 7.59
CA ILE A 232 10.83 -9.16 8.96
C ILE A 232 9.73 -8.19 9.33
N PHE A 233 9.92 -6.91 9.01
CA PHE A 233 8.93 -5.87 9.29
C PHE A 233 7.58 -6.18 8.60
N TYR A 234 7.58 -6.50 7.31
CA TYR A 234 6.35 -6.82 6.59
C TYR A 234 5.68 -8.10 7.09
N ASN A 235 6.45 -9.12 7.47
CA ASN A 235 5.89 -10.33 8.09
C ASN A 235 5.22 -10.02 9.44
N GLN A 236 5.82 -9.16 10.26
CA GLN A 236 5.22 -8.72 11.53
C GLN A 236 3.98 -7.86 11.29
N ALA A 237 3.99 -6.98 10.29
CA ALA A 237 2.86 -6.15 9.90
C ALA A 237 1.68 -7.01 9.40
N LEU A 238 1.95 -7.99 8.53
CA LEU A 238 0.95 -8.96 8.08
C LEU A 238 0.38 -9.78 9.26
N ALA A 239 1.22 -10.21 10.20
CA ALA A 239 0.79 -10.94 11.38
C ALA A 239 -0.16 -10.11 12.25
N LYS A 240 0.11 -8.82 12.45
CA LYS A 240 -0.80 -7.89 13.13
C LYS A 240 -2.14 -7.79 12.41
N ALA A 241 -2.13 -7.67 11.09
CA ALA A 241 -3.35 -7.57 10.29
C ALA A 241 -4.17 -8.87 10.37
N VAL A 242 -3.55 -10.03 10.22
CA VAL A 242 -4.21 -11.34 10.36
C VAL A 242 -4.83 -11.51 11.76
N ALA A 243 -4.15 -11.07 12.82
CA ALA A 243 -4.70 -11.11 14.17
C ALA A 243 -5.89 -10.16 14.37
N LYS A 244 -5.87 -8.99 13.70
CA LYS A 244 -6.85 -7.90 13.88
C LYS A 244 -8.22 -8.17 13.27
N TYR A 245 -8.27 -8.86 12.12
CA TYR A 245 -9.51 -9.06 11.37
C TYR A 245 -10.04 -10.47 11.50
N ASP A 246 -11.36 -10.61 11.63
CA ASP A 246 -12.05 -11.91 11.65
C ASP A 246 -12.15 -12.50 10.24
N TYR A 247 -12.18 -13.83 10.15
CA TYR A 247 -12.23 -14.54 8.88
C TYR A 247 -13.48 -14.20 8.08
N ASP A 248 -14.64 -14.16 8.74
CA ASP A 248 -15.91 -13.82 8.10
C ASP A 248 -15.93 -12.41 7.53
N LEU A 249 -15.29 -11.44 8.21
CA LEU A 249 -15.12 -10.10 7.68
C LEU A 249 -14.28 -10.12 6.40
N ILE A 250 -13.15 -10.84 6.39
CA ILE A 250 -12.27 -10.95 5.23
C ILE A 250 -13.02 -11.54 4.04
N LEU A 251 -13.79 -12.61 4.26
CA LEU A 251 -14.59 -13.24 3.20
C LEU A 251 -15.68 -12.32 2.66
N ASN A 252 -16.41 -11.62 3.55
CA ASN A 252 -17.42 -10.65 3.12
C ASN A 252 -16.83 -9.51 2.29
N GLU A 253 -15.67 -8.99 2.66
CA GLU A 253 -14.97 -7.95 1.90
C GLU A 253 -14.52 -8.44 0.51
N LEU A 254 -14.07 -9.69 0.40
CA LEU A 254 -13.77 -10.31 -0.89
C LEU A 254 -15.02 -10.46 -1.76
N LEU A 255 -16.19 -10.81 -1.16
CA LEU A 255 -17.47 -10.89 -1.87
C LEU A 255 -17.99 -9.51 -2.31
N ILE A 256 -17.79 -8.48 -1.51
CA ILE A 256 -18.08 -7.09 -1.93
C ILE A 256 -17.19 -6.70 -3.11
N LEU A 257 -15.90 -7.02 -3.05
CA LEU A 257 -14.94 -6.69 -4.10
C LEU A 257 -15.22 -7.42 -5.41
N SER A 258 -15.70 -8.66 -5.36
CA SER A 258 -16.14 -9.41 -6.56
C SER A 258 -17.40 -8.81 -7.20
N GLY A 259 -18.22 -8.12 -6.43
CA GLY A 259 -19.53 -7.59 -6.81
C GLY A 259 -20.70 -8.55 -6.50
N SER A 260 -20.44 -9.69 -5.85
CA SER A 260 -21.46 -10.68 -5.50
C SER A 260 -22.34 -10.24 -4.33
N VAL A 261 -21.80 -9.40 -3.46
CA VAL A 261 -22.53 -8.82 -2.32
C VAL A 261 -22.52 -7.29 -2.46
N LYS A 262 -23.70 -6.68 -2.31
CA LYS A 262 -23.83 -5.24 -2.24
C LYS A 262 -23.53 -4.76 -0.82
N GLY A 263 -22.66 -3.80 -0.69
CA GLY A 263 -22.30 -3.21 0.60
C GLY A 263 -21.18 -2.18 0.45
N GLU A 264 -20.99 -1.37 1.47
CA GLU A 264 -19.86 -0.47 1.58
C GLU A 264 -18.67 -1.23 2.20
N SER A 265 -17.53 -1.21 1.54
CA SER A 265 -16.33 -1.87 2.04
C SER A 265 -15.76 -1.13 3.25
N LYS A 266 -15.35 -1.86 4.28
CA LYS A 266 -14.57 -1.31 5.40
C LYS A 266 -13.14 -0.93 5.01
N PHE A 267 -12.71 -1.32 3.82
CA PHE A 267 -11.40 -1.03 3.23
C PHE A 267 -11.52 -0.14 1.99
N HIS A 268 -12.56 0.71 1.92
CA HIS A 268 -12.85 1.57 0.75
C HIS A 268 -11.66 2.49 0.40
N ASP A 269 -10.86 2.89 1.40
CA ASP A 269 -9.66 3.71 1.21
C ASP A 269 -8.51 2.97 0.50
N ILE A 270 -8.55 1.62 0.42
CA ILE A 270 -7.55 0.81 -0.26
C ILE A 270 -7.98 0.58 -1.71
N PRO A 271 -7.18 0.93 -2.74
CA PRO A 271 -7.51 0.63 -4.14
C PRO A 271 -7.83 -0.84 -4.37
N GLU A 272 -8.83 -1.12 -5.21
CA GLU A 272 -9.32 -2.47 -5.43
C GLU A 272 -8.23 -3.52 -5.76
N PRO A 273 -7.25 -3.26 -6.63
CA PRO A 273 -6.19 -4.25 -6.89
C PRO A 273 -5.38 -4.59 -5.63
N LEU A 274 -4.92 -3.57 -4.90
CA LEU A 274 -4.17 -3.76 -3.67
C LEU A 274 -5.03 -4.42 -2.57
N ARG A 275 -6.31 -4.07 -2.51
CA ARG A 275 -7.27 -4.66 -1.58
C ARG A 275 -7.49 -6.15 -1.85
N LEU A 276 -7.54 -6.57 -3.12
CA LEU A 276 -7.67 -7.98 -3.48
C LEU A 276 -6.44 -8.79 -3.04
N GLU A 277 -5.23 -8.32 -3.35
CA GLU A 277 -3.98 -8.94 -2.89
C GLU A 277 -3.97 -9.05 -1.35
N TYR A 278 -4.29 -7.96 -0.67
CA TYR A 278 -4.30 -7.88 0.79
C TYR A 278 -5.28 -8.86 1.43
N LEU A 279 -6.55 -8.86 1.00
CA LEU A 279 -7.59 -9.72 1.57
C LEU A 279 -7.31 -11.21 1.31
N LEU A 280 -6.75 -11.57 0.17
CA LEU A 280 -6.32 -12.94 -0.11
C LEU A 280 -5.15 -13.37 0.78
N ALA A 281 -4.15 -12.51 0.99
CA ALA A 281 -3.06 -12.79 1.92
C ALA A 281 -3.58 -12.98 3.36
N LEU A 282 -4.51 -12.12 3.81
CA LEU A 282 -5.17 -12.28 5.11
C LEU A 282 -5.97 -13.58 5.21
N SER A 283 -6.72 -13.97 4.16
CA SER A 283 -7.53 -15.18 4.17
C SER A 283 -6.67 -16.45 4.32
N ILE A 284 -5.56 -16.53 3.59
CA ILE A 284 -4.59 -17.63 3.70
C ILE A 284 -3.93 -17.64 5.08
N GLY A 285 -3.47 -16.49 5.55
CA GLY A 285 -2.84 -16.37 6.87
C GLY A 285 -3.77 -16.75 8.01
N LYS A 286 -5.08 -16.43 7.89
CA LYS A 286 -6.10 -16.76 8.88
C LYS A 286 -6.46 -18.25 8.84
N LYS A 287 -6.58 -18.84 7.65
CA LYS A 287 -7.04 -20.23 7.47
C LYS A 287 -5.91 -21.25 7.71
N TYR A 288 -4.72 -21.01 7.16
CA TYR A 288 -3.64 -21.99 7.16
C TYR A 288 -2.43 -21.57 8.01
N GLY A 289 -2.46 -20.36 8.58
CA GLY A 289 -1.38 -19.82 9.40
C GLY A 289 -0.35 -19.02 8.61
N LEU A 290 0.47 -18.30 9.36
CA LEU A 290 1.48 -17.37 8.82
C LEU A 290 2.79 -18.05 8.44
N LYS A 291 3.04 -19.25 8.96
CA LYS A 291 4.29 -19.96 8.68
C LYS A 291 4.36 -20.35 7.21
N GLY A 292 5.31 -19.79 6.49
CA GLY A 292 5.49 -20.02 5.06
C GLY A 292 4.69 -19.07 4.16
N LEU A 293 3.85 -18.20 4.72
CA LEU A 293 3.18 -17.14 3.96
C LEU A 293 4.15 -16.00 3.68
N ILE A 294 4.29 -15.68 2.41
CA ILE A 294 5.04 -14.52 1.91
C ILE A 294 4.07 -13.70 1.10
N SER A 295 3.77 -12.50 1.56
CA SER A 295 3.09 -11.48 0.78
C SER A 295 4.12 -10.44 0.38
N ASN A 296 4.22 -10.16 -0.91
CA ASN A 296 5.15 -9.16 -1.43
C ASN A 296 4.56 -7.74 -1.44
N ILE A 297 3.40 -7.57 -0.81
CA ILE A 297 2.79 -6.25 -0.51
C ILE A 297 3.71 -5.48 0.46
N ILE A 298 3.80 -4.18 0.25
CA ILE A 298 4.45 -3.26 1.19
C ILE A 298 3.43 -2.80 2.21
N TYR A 299 3.74 -2.98 3.49
CA TYR A 299 2.86 -2.65 4.61
C TYR A 299 3.38 -1.46 5.43
N ASN A 300 2.46 -0.74 6.07
CA ASN A 300 2.81 0.17 7.16
C ASN A 300 2.89 -0.57 8.51
N GLU A 301 3.23 0.15 9.58
CA GLU A 301 3.40 -0.40 10.94
C GLU A 301 2.11 -0.96 11.55
N GLU A 302 0.94 -0.53 11.06
CA GLU A 302 -0.38 -1.00 11.50
C GLU A 302 -0.88 -2.22 10.72
N GLY A 303 -0.07 -2.71 9.76
CA GLY A 303 -0.41 -3.84 8.91
C GLY A 303 -1.38 -3.48 7.79
N LEU A 304 -1.51 -2.20 7.45
CA LEU A 304 -2.28 -1.75 6.29
C LEU A 304 -1.39 -1.79 5.03
N PRO A 305 -1.93 -2.18 3.88
CA PRO A 305 -1.16 -2.26 2.65
C PRO A 305 -0.94 -0.87 2.04
N LEU A 306 0.29 -0.57 1.64
CA LEU A 306 0.69 0.67 0.99
C LEU A 306 0.81 0.52 -0.52
N HIS A 307 1.47 -0.54 -0.96
CA HIS A 307 1.75 -0.82 -2.38
C HIS A 307 1.54 -2.28 -2.71
N CYS A 308 1.07 -2.55 -3.93
CA CYS A 308 1.06 -3.89 -4.53
C CYS A 308 2.47 -4.49 -4.59
N ALA A 309 2.54 -5.79 -4.77
CA ALA A 309 3.79 -6.48 -5.04
C ALA A 309 4.51 -5.85 -6.26
N PRO A 310 5.85 -5.77 -6.24
CA PRO A 310 6.62 -5.34 -7.41
C PRO A 310 6.38 -6.28 -8.60
N SER A 311 6.27 -5.72 -9.81
CA SER A 311 5.98 -6.46 -11.05
C SER A 311 6.95 -7.59 -11.43
N SER A 312 8.04 -7.74 -10.69
CA SER A 312 9.03 -8.80 -10.86
C SER A 312 8.87 -9.96 -9.88
N LYS A 313 7.90 -9.89 -8.96
CA LYS A 313 7.65 -10.87 -7.90
C LYS A 313 6.22 -11.38 -7.98
N CYS A 314 6.02 -12.63 -7.51
CA CYS A 314 4.67 -13.14 -7.24
C CYS A 314 4.00 -12.31 -6.15
N ASP A 315 2.68 -12.16 -6.22
CA ASP A 315 1.94 -11.36 -5.23
C ASP A 315 1.89 -12.05 -3.87
N ILE A 316 1.49 -13.33 -3.87
CA ILE A 316 1.36 -14.13 -2.65
C ILE A 316 1.97 -15.51 -2.88
N ILE A 317 2.85 -15.93 -1.98
CA ILE A 317 3.45 -17.27 -1.96
C ILE A 317 3.15 -17.92 -0.62
N TYR A 318 2.77 -19.19 -0.64
CA TYR A 318 2.57 -19.98 0.56
C TYR A 318 3.35 -21.28 0.48
N HIS A 319 4.33 -21.46 1.37
CA HIS A 319 5.14 -22.66 1.49
C HIS A 319 4.62 -23.54 2.62
N HIS A 320 4.33 -24.78 2.31
CA HIS A 320 3.99 -25.80 3.30
C HIS A 320 4.61 -27.13 2.94
N ILE A 321 4.82 -28.00 3.94
CA ILE A 321 5.43 -29.32 3.72
C ILE A 321 4.60 -30.21 2.78
N ASP A 322 3.29 -30.05 2.79
CA ASP A 322 2.37 -30.82 1.95
C ASP A 322 2.15 -30.19 0.56
N GLY A 323 2.62 -28.96 0.30
CA GLY A 323 2.48 -28.31 -1.00
C GLY A 323 2.67 -26.80 -0.96
N SER A 324 3.21 -26.23 -2.03
CA SER A 324 3.47 -24.81 -2.17
C SER A 324 2.54 -24.17 -3.18
N TYR A 325 2.11 -22.93 -2.92
CA TYR A 325 1.15 -22.19 -3.70
C TYR A 325 1.68 -20.82 -4.11
N ILE A 326 1.27 -20.36 -5.28
CA ILE A 326 1.37 -18.97 -5.73
C ILE A 326 -0.03 -18.50 -6.07
N LEU A 327 -0.43 -17.32 -5.56
CA LEU A 327 -1.64 -16.62 -5.95
C LEU A 327 -1.26 -15.33 -6.65
N GLU A 328 -1.83 -15.13 -7.82
CA GLU A 328 -1.66 -13.93 -8.68
C GLU A 328 -3.04 -13.28 -8.88
N PRO A 329 -3.47 -12.43 -7.94
CA PRO A 329 -4.74 -11.74 -8.03
C PRO A 329 -4.69 -10.53 -8.95
N THR A 330 -5.77 -10.31 -9.72
CA THR A 330 -5.93 -9.13 -10.56
C THR A 330 -7.38 -8.65 -10.57
N MET A 331 -7.59 -7.34 -10.63
CA MET A 331 -8.91 -6.74 -10.84
C MET A 331 -9.26 -6.53 -12.31
N GLN A 332 -8.39 -6.95 -13.23
CA GLN A 332 -8.63 -6.83 -14.66
C GLN A 332 -9.77 -7.75 -15.10
N ARG A 333 -10.75 -7.19 -15.82
CA ARG A 333 -11.94 -7.91 -16.30
C ARG A 333 -11.93 -8.08 -17.83
N GLY A 334 -11.18 -7.24 -18.52
CA GLY A 334 -11.15 -7.21 -19.99
C GLY A 334 -10.27 -8.30 -20.57
N ARG A 335 -10.76 -8.94 -21.68
CA ARG A 335 -10.03 -9.96 -22.42
C ARG A 335 -8.57 -9.61 -22.71
N ASN A 336 -8.36 -8.46 -23.37
CA ASN A 336 -7.01 -8.05 -23.79
C ASN A 336 -6.10 -7.74 -22.60
N GLN A 337 -6.66 -7.20 -21.52
CA GLN A 337 -5.90 -6.90 -20.31
C GLN A 337 -5.42 -8.19 -19.64
N GLN A 338 -6.31 -9.16 -19.44
CA GLN A 338 -5.95 -10.44 -18.83
C GLN A 338 -4.93 -11.21 -19.68
N LEU A 339 -5.15 -11.33 -21.01
CA LEU A 339 -4.25 -12.06 -21.89
C LEU A 339 -2.87 -11.41 -22.01
N ASN A 340 -2.82 -10.09 -22.24
CA ASN A 340 -1.55 -9.44 -22.55
C ASN A 340 -0.73 -9.09 -21.32
N ASN A 341 -1.40 -8.76 -20.22
CA ASN A 341 -0.71 -8.25 -19.03
C ASN A 341 -0.45 -9.34 -17.98
N GLU A 342 -1.34 -10.36 -17.88
CA GLU A 342 -1.29 -11.32 -16.78
C GLU A 342 -0.69 -12.67 -17.19
N THR A 343 -1.17 -13.28 -18.26
CA THR A 343 -0.87 -14.69 -18.54
C THR A 343 0.63 -15.02 -18.65
N THR A 344 1.38 -14.20 -19.39
CA THR A 344 2.83 -14.40 -19.57
C THR A 344 3.62 -14.05 -18.32
N ASN A 345 3.15 -13.05 -17.57
CA ASN A 345 3.78 -12.65 -16.31
C ASN A 345 3.66 -13.76 -15.26
N ILE A 346 2.48 -14.33 -15.09
CA ILE A 346 2.22 -15.43 -14.16
C ILE A 346 3.12 -16.63 -14.45
N VAL A 347 3.24 -17.03 -15.72
CA VAL A 347 4.14 -18.12 -16.12
C VAL A 347 5.59 -17.81 -15.78
N ARG A 348 6.03 -16.58 -16.05
CA ARG A 348 7.40 -16.12 -15.74
C ARG A 348 7.66 -16.11 -14.23
N HIS A 349 6.73 -15.58 -13.42
CA HIS A 349 6.83 -15.55 -11.97
C HIS A 349 6.98 -16.96 -11.40
N MET A 350 6.10 -17.87 -11.79
CA MET A 350 6.16 -19.27 -11.39
C MET A 350 7.52 -19.92 -11.76
N GLN A 351 8.02 -19.69 -12.97
CA GLN A 351 9.30 -20.24 -13.41
C GLN A 351 10.49 -19.69 -12.60
N ASN A 352 10.47 -18.39 -12.30
CA ASN A 352 11.49 -17.75 -11.49
C ASN A 352 11.51 -18.34 -10.06
N GLU A 353 10.35 -18.48 -9.43
CA GLU A 353 10.24 -19.07 -8.09
C GLU A 353 10.67 -20.54 -8.08
N LYS A 354 10.25 -21.31 -9.08
CA LYS A 354 10.69 -22.71 -9.24
C LYS A 354 12.21 -22.82 -9.40
N THR A 355 12.82 -21.95 -10.21
CA THR A 355 14.27 -21.93 -10.41
C THR A 355 15.01 -21.55 -9.14
N THR A 356 14.49 -20.57 -8.40
CA THR A 356 15.14 -20.04 -7.17
C THR A 356 15.07 -21.04 -6.01
N HIS A 357 13.94 -21.72 -5.85
CA HIS A 357 13.68 -22.54 -4.67
C HIS A 357 13.69 -24.06 -4.93
N GLY A 358 13.70 -24.49 -6.20
CA GLY A 358 13.67 -25.91 -6.55
C GLY A 358 12.37 -26.63 -6.17
N VAL A 359 11.26 -25.86 -6.02
CA VAL A 359 9.95 -26.35 -5.56
C VAL A 359 8.93 -26.22 -6.68
N ASP A 360 8.06 -27.22 -6.82
CA ASP A 360 6.89 -27.12 -7.70
C ASP A 360 5.75 -26.41 -6.99
N TYR A 361 5.17 -25.42 -7.69
CA TYR A 361 4.08 -24.61 -7.17
C TYR A 361 2.74 -24.93 -7.83
N ARG A 362 1.67 -24.94 -7.03
CA ARG A 362 0.30 -24.82 -7.51
C ARG A 362 -0.03 -23.36 -7.67
N VAL A 363 -0.33 -22.91 -8.88
CA VAL A 363 -0.50 -21.49 -9.20
C VAL A 363 -1.96 -21.20 -9.48
N MET A 364 -2.48 -20.13 -8.88
CA MET A 364 -3.85 -19.66 -9.05
C MET A 364 -3.84 -18.21 -9.55
N MET A 365 -4.35 -17.97 -10.75
CA MET A 365 -4.76 -16.65 -11.19
C MET A 365 -6.15 -16.37 -10.62
N VAL A 366 -6.32 -15.26 -9.91
CA VAL A 366 -7.59 -14.91 -9.25
C VAL A 366 -8.09 -13.57 -9.80
N ALA A 367 -9.33 -13.53 -10.32
CA ALA A 367 -9.93 -12.31 -10.84
C ALA A 367 -11.43 -12.24 -10.53
N PRO A 368 -12.09 -11.06 -10.61
CA PRO A 368 -13.54 -10.98 -10.47
C PRO A 368 -14.30 -11.79 -11.54
N TYR A 369 -13.72 -11.92 -12.71
CA TYR A 369 -14.22 -12.72 -13.84
C TYR A 369 -13.05 -13.21 -14.65
N ILE A 370 -13.08 -14.47 -15.10
CA ILE A 370 -12.07 -15.08 -15.97
C ILE A 370 -12.61 -15.18 -17.39
N HIS A 371 -11.89 -14.59 -18.35
CA HIS A 371 -12.26 -14.63 -19.75
C HIS A 371 -11.98 -16.02 -20.38
N PRO A 372 -12.83 -16.54 -21.29
CA PRO A 372 -12.62 -17.83 -21.95
C PRO A 372 -11.25 -18.00 -22.61
N ASP A 373 -10.74 -16.99 -23.29
CA ASP A 373 -9.43 -17.03 -23.96
C ASP A 373 -8.26 -17.21 -22.98
N VAL A 374 -8.39 -16.73 -21.75
CA VAL A 374 -7.40 -16.94 -20.69
C VAL A 374 -7.42 -18.39 -20.21
N VAL A 375 -8.61 -18.96 -20.11
CA VAL A 375 -8.79 -20.39 -19.81
C VAL A 375 -8.15 -21.24 -20.92
N GLU A 376 -8.39 -20.91 -22.18
CA GLU A 376 -7.82 -21.61 -23.35
C GLU A 376 -6.29 -21.54 -23.34
N PHE A 377 -5.72 -20.38 -23.05
CA PHE A 377 -4.27 -20.21 -22.91
C PHE A 377 -3.67 -21.12 -21.84
N PHE A 378 -4.22 -21.13 -20.62
CA PHE A 378 -3.69 -21.96 -19.54
C PHE A 378 -4.00 -23.45 -19.73
N ARG A 379 -5.11 -23.80 -20.38
CA ARG A 379 -5.41 -25.16 -20.83
C ARG A 379 -4.34 -25.66 -21.80
N PHE A 380 -4.00 -24.86 -22.81
CA PHE A 380 -2.92 -25.19 -23.75
C PHE A 380 -1.60 -25.42 -23.01
N LYS A 381 -1.24 -24.53 -22.08
CA LYS A 381 -0.05 -24.68 -21.25
C LYS A 381 -0.07 -25.93 -20.38
N ALA A 382 -1.21 -26.26 -19.79
CA ALA A 382 -1.37 -27.45 -18.95
C ALA A 382 -1.24 -28.77 -19.72
N ILE A 383 -1.74 -28.81 -20.96
CA ILE A 383 -1.70 -30.01 -21.80
C ILE A 383 -0.33 -30.20 -22.47
N ASN A 384 0.21 -29.13 -23.07
CA ASN A 384 1.41 -29.22 -23.91
C ASN A 384 2.70 -29.01 -23.13
N ASP A 385 2.73 -28.03 -22.22
CA ASP A 385 3.94 -27.65 -21.49
C ASP A 385 4.00 -28.24 -20.06
N LYS A 386 2.94 -28.94 -19.63
CA LYS A 386 2.73 -29.46 -18.27
C LYS A 386 2.81 -28.38 -17.19
N VAL A 387 2.49 -27.15 -17.54
CA VAL A 387 2.40 -25.99 -16.64
C VAL A 387 0.99 -25.89 -16.10
N ASN A 388 0.79 -26.29 -14.86
CA ASN A 388 -0.53 -26.31 -14.21
C ASN A 388 -0.79 -24.97 -13.50
N ILE A 389 -1.56 -24.11 -14.14
CA ILE A 389 -2.05 -22.85 -13.59
C ILE A 389 -3.57 -22.88 -13.64
N SER A 390 -4.23 -22.79 -12.49
CA SER A 390 -5.68 -22.67 -12.41
C SER A 390 -6.09 -21.20 -12.52
N THR A 391 -7.27 -20.99 -13.11
CA THR A 391 -7.90 -19.68 -13.19
C THR A 391 -9.19 -19.74 -12.40
N LEU A 392 -9.40 -18.83 -11.46
CA LEU A 392 -10.54 -18.86 -10.55
C LEU A 392 -11.15 -17.46 -10.40
N SER A 393 -12.49 -17.41 -10.34
CA SER A 393 -13.13 -16.18 -9.84
C SER A 393 -12.79 -15.98 -8.35
N ILE A 394 -12.96 -14.73 -7.87
CA ILE A 394 -12.78 -14.44 -6.44
C ILE A 394 -13.65 -15.36 -5.61
N GLU A 395 -14.92 -15.51 -5.96
CA GLU A 395 -15.88 -16.37 -5.24
C GLU A 395 -15.45 -17.83 -5.23
N LYS A 396 -14.97 -18.32 -6.38
CA LYS A 396 -14.50 -19.71 -6.47
C LYS A 396 -13.25 -19.95 -5.63
N THR A 397 -12.38 -18.95 -5.55
CA THR A 397 -11.19 -18.98 -4.69
C THR A 397 -11.60 -18.99 -3.20
N ILE A 398 -12.58 -18.17 -2.82
CA ILE A 398 -13.14 -18.18 -1.46
C ILE A 398 -13.68 -19.57 -1.13
N GLY A 399 -14.51 -20.16 -2.00
CA GLY A 399 -15.04 -21.51 -1.81
C GLY A 399 -13.92 -22.53 -1.66
N LEU A 400 -12.93 -22.52 -2.55
CA LEU A 400 -11.79 -23.44 -2.50
C LEU A 400 -11.03 -23.37 -1.16
N ILE A 401 -10.74 -22.15 -0.67
CA ILE A 401 -10.03 -21.94 0.61
C ILE A 401 -10.94 -22.35 1.78
N SER A 402 -12.22 -21.98 1.77
CA SER A 402 -13.16 -22.27 2.87
C SER A 402 -13.47 -23.75 3.02
N ASP A 403 -13.67 -24.45 1.90
CA ASP A 403 -14.01 -25.88 1.84
C ASP A 403 -12.82 -26.80 2.14
N SER A 404 -11.60 -26.25 2.15
CA SER A 404 -10.37 -27.01 2.42
C SER A 404 -9.97 -26.82 3.89
N GLU A 405 -10.09 -27.83 4.72
CA GLU A 405 -9.74 -27.76 6.15
C GLU A 405 -8.24 -27.60 6.36
N ASN A 406 -7.44 -28.18 5.50
CA ASN A 406 -5.98 -28.19 5.57
C ASN A 406 -5.36 -28.17 4.15
N ILE A 407 -4.04 -28.12 4.07
CA ILE A 407 -3.31 -28.06 2.80
C ILE A 407 -3.46 -29.33 1.95
N LYS A 408 -3.68 -30.50 2.54
CA LYS A 408 -3.91 -31.73 1.77
C LYS A 408 -5.26 -31.68 1.06
N ASP A 409 -6.29 -31.16 1.73
CA ASP A 409 -7.61 -30.97 1.13
C ASP A 409 -7.53 -29.91 0.02
N LEU A 410 -6.80 -28.82 0.27
CA LEU A 410 -6.57 -27.78 -0.73
C LEU A 410 -5.86 -28.35 -1.97
N ASN A 411 -4.84 -29.23 -1.78
CA ASN A 411 -4.19 -29.92 -2.88
C ASN A 411 -5.18 -30.74 -3.70
N LYS A 412 -6.00 -31.57 -3.05
CA LYS A 412 -6.98 -32.42 -3.70
C LYS A 412 -8.00 -31.60 -4.51
N ASN A 413 -8.49 -30.54 -3.92
CA ASN A 413 -9.47 -29.65 -4.57
C ASN A 413 -8.83 -28.90 -5.74
N TYR A 414 -7.59 -28.41 -5.60
CA TYR A 414 -6.84 -27.80 -6.68
C TYR A 414 -6.57 -28.78 -7.83
N ASP A 415 -6.12 -30.00 -7.54
CA ASP A 415 -5.82 -31.01 -8.53
C ASP A 415 -7.10 -31.40 -9.30
N SER A 416 -8.28 -31.42 -8.65
CA SER A 416 -9.58 -31.57 -9.33
C SER A 416 -9.88 -30.44 -10.30
N ILE A 417 -9.57 -29.19 -9.95
CA ILE A 417 -9.73 -28.03 -10.85
C ILE A 417 -8.81 -28.16 -12.06
N ILE A 418 -7.56 -28.58 -11.88
CA ILE A 418 -6.63 -28.81 -12.99
C ILE A 418 -7.09 -29.97 -13.87
N PHE A 419 -7.67 -31.02 -13.30
CA PHE A 419 -8.27 -32.09 -14.07
C PHE A 419 -9.44 -31.57 -14.95
N ASP A 420 -10.34 -30.80 -14.38
CA ASP A 420 -11.44 -30.17 -15.10
C ASP A 420 -10.96 -29.22 -16.22
N LEU A 421 -9.94 -28.41 -15.95
CA LEU A 421 -9.31 -27.52 -16.94
C LEU A 421 -8.84 -28.31 -18.18
N LYS A 422 -8.33 -29.52 -17.99
CA LYS A 422 -7.81 -30.37 -19.08
C LYS A 422 -8.89 -31.16 -19.81
N THR A 423 -9.99 -31.49 -19.15
CA THR A 423 -10.98 -32.49 -19.64
C THR A 423 -12.30 -31.87 -20.10
N LEU A 424 -12.79 -30.82 -19.44
CA LEU A 424 -14.00 -30.11 -19.85
C LEU A 424 -13.75 -29.29 -21.10
N ASP A 425 -14.78 -28.98 -21.87
CA ASP A 425 -14.65 -27.93 -22.88
C ASP A 425 -14.46 -26.54 -22.20
N VAL A 426 -13.97 -25.55 -22.99
CA VAL A 426 -13.61 -24.24 -22.45
C VAL A 426 -14.83 -23.55 -21.81
N GLN A 427 -16.00 -23.61 -22.45
CA GLN A 427 -17.19 -22.94 -21.94
C GLN A 427 -17.70 -23.59 -20.64
N GLN A 428 -17.73 -24.92 -20.61
CA GLN A 428 -18.11 -25.66 -19.39
C GLN A 428 -17.19 -25.34 -18.21
N PHE A 429 -15.88 -25.24 -18.46
CA PHE A 429 -14.94 -24.88 -17.41
C PHE A 429 -15.11 -23.42 -16.99
N VAL A 430 -15.28 -22.48 -17.92
CA VAL A 430 -15.55 -21.05 -17.65
C VAL A 430 -16.81 -20.89 -16.81
N ASP A 431 -17.89 -21.58 -17.16
CA ASP A 431 -19.13 -21.54 -16.39
C ASP A 431 -18.92 -22.07 -14.96
N LYS A 432 -18.12 -23.14 -14.82
CA LYS A 432 -17.80 -23.73 -13.53
C LYS A 432 -16.99 -22.80 -12.62
N ILE A 433 -16.03 -22.09 -13.16
CA ILE A 433 -15.12 -21.22 -12.36
C ILE A 433 -15.71 -19.82 -12.11
N ASN A 434 -16.62 -19.35 -12.94
CA ASN A 434 -17.31 -18.06 -12.77
C ASN A 434 -18.70 -18.19 -12.12
N SER A 435 -19.26 -19.42 -12.04
CA SER A 435 -20.52 -19.64 -11.34
C SER A 435 -20.28 -19.78 -9.85
N PHE A 436 -20.92 -18.92 -9.07
CA PHE A 436 -20.95 -19.02 -7.62
C PHE A 436 -22.30 -19.53 -7.14
N ARG A 437 -22.32 -20.62 -6.40
CA ARG A 437 -23.43 -20.97 -5.51
C ARG A 437 -22.95 -20.74 -4.08
N LEU A 438 -23.46 -19.69 -3.43
CA LEU A 438 -23.44 -19.64 -1.97
C LEU A 438 -24.06 -20.93 -1.46
N ILE A 439 -23.26 -21.79 -0.87
CA ILE A 439 -23.80 -22.86 -0.03
C ILE A 439 -24.22 -22.14 1.26
N THR A 440 -25.52 -21.89 1.36
CA THR A 440 -26.19 -21.37 2.57
C THR A 440 -26.13 -22.40 3.69
#